data_2817c2ac91fac95aabbbfcea839e7999
#
_entry.id   2817c2ac91fac95aabbbfcea839e7999
#
_cell.length_a   1.000
_cell.length_b   1.000
_cell.length_c   1.000
_cell.angle_alpha   90.00
_cell.angle_beta   90.00
_cell.angle_gamma   90.00
#
_symmetry.space_group_name_H-M   'P 1'
#
loop_
_entity.id
_entity.type
_entity.pdbx_description
1 polymer ?
#
loop_
_entity_poly.entity_id
_entity_poly.type
_entity_poly.pdbx_seq_one_letter_code
_entity_poly.pdbx_strand_id
1 'polypeptide(L)'
;MTTLFVNACAHDESRTLSLCRAYLEGNPAVEEVRLFERNLAPFDWKMVEQRVALIENADWGDSMFDLAKQFAAADEIVIGTPYWDLSFPAVLKIYIEHVTVNGIVFHYTEEGRPEGLCKAKRLVYITTSGGPCSFANYGFEYFQGIAHMFGIPETHFISAELLDVIGQ
;
A
#
# COMPACT_ATOMS: atom_id res chain seq x y z
N MET A 1 -4.77 18.04 -4.57
CA MET A 1 -3.94 16.82 -4.69
C MET A 1 -4.16 16.02 -3.41
N THR A 2 -4.80 14.85 -3.52
CA THR A 2 -5.14 13.98 -2.37
C THR A 2 -4.04 12.95 -2.18
N THR A 3 -3.48 12.86 -0.98
CA THR A 3 -2.50 11.84 -0.62
C THR A 3 -3.19 10.75 0.20
N LEU A 4 -3.14 9.51 -0.25
CA LEU A 4 -3.56 8.36 0.52
C LEU A 4 -2.37 7.84 1.34
N PHE A 5 -2.47 7.94 2.65
CA PHE A 5 -1.50 7.39 3.58
C PHE A 5 -1.95 6.02 4.09
N VAL A 6 -1.31 4.98 3.60
CA VAL A 6 -1.51 3.60 4.06
C VAL A 6 -0.58 3.34 5.23
N ASN A 7 -1.13 3.40 6.44
CA ASN A 7 -0.39 3.25 7.68
C ASN A 7 -0.42 1.79 8.15
N ALA A 8 0.71 1.10 8.00
CA ALA A 8 0.97 -0.24 8.50
C ALA A 8 1.87 -0.26 9.75
N CYS A 9 1.90 0.84 10.52
CA CYS A 9 2.61 0.92 11.81
C CYS A 9 1.73 0.33 12.91
N ALA A 10 2.30 -0.54 13.75
CA ALA A 10 1.55 -1.31 14.74
C ALA A 10 1.08 -0.50 15.96
N HIS A 11 1.66 0.67 16.22
CA HIS A 11 1.33 1.53 17.37
C HIS A 11 1.71 3.00 17.09
N ASP A 12 1.13 3.91 17.87
CA ASP A 12 1.30 5.36 17.69
C ASP A 12 2.71 5.88 18.00
N GLU A 13 3.46 5.18 18.81
CA GLU A 13 4.86 5.53 19.18
C GLU A 13 5.89 4.96 18.17
N SER A 14 5.44 4.48 17.03
CA SER A 14 6.30 3.91 15.99
C SER A 14 7.25 4.97 15.41
N ARG A 15 8.55 4.63 15.37
CA ARG A 15 9.57 5.45 14.68
C ARG A 15 9.24 5.64 13.21
N THR A 16 8.71 4.61 12.56
CA THR A 16 8.26 4.69 11.16
C THR A 16 7.12 5.69 11.01
N LEU A 17 6.14 5.66 11.92
CA LEU A 17 5.01 6.60 11.88
C LEU A 17 5.48 8.04 12.07
N SER A 18 6.46 8.28 12.95
CA SER A 18 7.06 9.60 13.14
C SER A 18 7.72 10.11 11.86
N LEU A 19 8.43 9.25 11.13
CA LEU A 19 9.04 9.59 9.84
C LEU A 19 7.98 9.88 8.77
N CYS A 20 6.89 9.09 8.73
CA CYS A 20 5.77 9.34 7.84
C CYS A 20 5.09 10.68 8.13
N ARG A 21 4.85 11.02 9.40
CA ARG A 21 4.26 12.30 9.80
C ARG A 21 5.13 13.49 9.39
N ALA A 22 6.45 13.37 9.53
CA ALA A 22 7.38 14.39 9.06
C ALA A 22 7.33 14.58 7.53
N TYR A 23 7.22 13.48 6.77
CA TYR A 23 7.04 13.54 5.32
C TYR A 23 5.73 14.22 4.91
N LEU A 24 4.65 13.94 5.63
CA LEU A 24 3.30 14.44 5.36
C LEU A 24 3.03 15.83 5.95
N GLU A 25 3.98 16.40 6.69
CA GLU A 25 3.82 17.70 7.35
C GLU A 25 3.47 18.80 6.34
N GLY A 26 2.47 19.61 6.67
CA GLY A 26 1.99 20.69 5.81
C GLY A 26 1.11 20.27 4.63
N ASN A 27 0.82 18.98 4.46
CA ASN A 27 -0.14 18.49 3.47
C ASN A 27 -1.58 18.48 4.05
N PRO A 28 -2.49 19.38 3.60
CA PRO A 28 -3.84 19.47 4.19
C PRO A 28 -4.82 18.42 3.69
N ALA A 29 -4.44 17.61 2.69
CA ALA A 29 -5.32 16.68 2.00
C ALA A 29 -4.82 15.23 2.10
N VAL A 30 -4.53 14.79 3.33
CA VAL A 30 -4.11 13.41 3.63
C VAL A 30 -5.32 12.60 4.10
N GLU A 31 -5.59 11.49 3.42
CA GLU A 31 -6.52 10.45 3.86
C GLU A 31 -5.71 9.29 4.44
N GLU A 32 -5.86 9.00 5.73
CA GLU A 32 -5.13 7.94 6.41
C GLU A 32 -5.96 6.65 6.52
N VAL A 33 -5.35 5.53 6.15
CA VAL A 33 -5.87 4.18 6.36
C VAL A 33 -4.97 3.44 7.35
N ARG A 34 -5.42 3.30 8.60
CA ARG A 34 -4.69 2.61 9.68
C ARG A 34 -4.99 1.12 9.64
N LEU A 35 -4.07 0.33 9.14
CA LEU A 35 -4.33 -1.09 8.87
C LEU A 35 -4.50 -1.94 10.12
N PHE A 36 -3.78 -1.64 11.21
CA PHE A 36 -3.90 -2.37 12.48
C PHE A 36 -5.20 -2.06 13.24
N GLU A 37 -5.88 -0.97 12.90
CA GLU A 37 -7.19 -0.61 13.48
C GLU A 37 -8.36 -1.14 12.63
N ARG A 38 -8.08 -1.59 11.40
CA ARG A 38 -9.08 -2.19 10.50
C ARG A 38 -9.10 -3.70 10.67
N ASN A 39 -10.28 -4.25 10.81
CA ASN A 39 -10.45 -5.71 10.85
C ASN A 39 -10.45 -6.29 9.43
N LEU A 40 -9.32 -6.14 8.72
CA LEU A 40 -9.15 -6.71 7.38
C LEU A 40 -8.79 -8.20 7.52
N ALA A 41 -9.71 -9.06 7.08
CA ALA A 41 -9.44 -10.49 7.00
C ALA A 41 -8.73 -10.85 5.67
N PRO A 42 -7.80 -11.82 5.67
CA PRO A 42 -7.36 -12.44 4.43
C PRO A 42 -8.56 -13.06 3.71
N PHE A 43 -8.50 -13.10 2.37
CA PHE A 43 -9.57 -13.71 1.60
C PHE A 43 -9.71 -15.20 1.92
N ASP A 44 -10.91 -15.63 2.32
CA ASP A 44 -11.31 -17.01 2.29
C ASP A 44 -11.95 -17.38 0.93
N TRP A 45 -12.26 -18.65 0.74
CA TRP A 45 -12.82 -19.11 -0.53
C TRP A 45 -14.16 -18.43 -0.89
N LYS A 46 -15.01 -18.19 0.09
CA LYS A 46 -16.33 -17.53 -0.13
C LYS A 46 -16.16 -16.08 -0.56
N MET A 47 -15.22 -15.37 0.05
CA MET A 47 -14.90 -13.99 -0.34
C MET A 47 -14.34 -13.93 -1.76
N VAL A 48 -13.52 -14.91 -2.15
CA VAL A 48 -13.02 -15.01 -3.53
C VAL A 48 -14.16 -15.24 -4.52
N GLU A 49 -15.07 -16.19 -4.26
CA GLU A 49 -16.24 -16.45 -5.12
C GLU A 49 -17.14 -15.20 -5.23
N GLN A 50 -17.43 -14.55 -4.11
CA GLN A 50 -18.24 -13.32 -4.10
C GLN A 50 -17.56 -12.23 -4.94
N ARG A 51 -16.26 -12.01 -4.75
CA ARG A 51 -15.50 -10.99 -5.49
C ARG A 51 -15.52 -11.27 -7.01
N VAL A 52 -15.33 -12.51 -7.42
CA VAL A 52 -15.40 -12.91 -8.83
C VAL A 52 -16.77 -12.60 -9.40
N ALA A 53 -17.84 -13.01 -8.71
CA ALA A 53 -19.22 -12.76 -9.15
C ALA A 53 -19.53 -11.25 -9.29
N LEU A 54 -19.08 -10.43 -8.35
CA LEU A 54 -19.25 -8.98 -8.41
C LEU A 54 -18.52 -8.35 -9.62
N ILE A 55 -17.29 -8.80 -9.88
CA ILE A 55 -16.49 -8.34 -11.03
C ILE A 55 -17.16 -8.73 -12.36
N GLU A 56 -17.59 -9.99 -12.49
CA GLU A 56 -18.26 -10.50 -13.69
C GLU A 56 -19.57 -9.77 -14.01
N ASN A 57 -20.31 -9.37 -12.96
CA ASN A 57 -21.54 -8.60 -13.11
C ASN A 57 -21.31 -7.07 -13.19
N ALA A 58 -20.07 -6.61 -13.15
CA ALA A 58 -19.71 -5.19 -13.06
C ALA A 58 -20.42 -4.44 -11.91
N ASP A 59 -20.65 -5.12 -10.79
CA ASP A 59 -21.29 -4.55 -9.61
C ASP A 59 -20.25 -3.83 -8.73
N TRP A 60 -19.75 -2.73 -9.25
CA TRP A 60 -18.74 -1.89 -8.59
C TRP A 60 -19.27 -1.13 -7.37
N GLY A 61 -20.58 -1.20 -7.07
CA GLY A 61 -21.21 -0.53 -5.93
C GLY A 61 -20.93 -1.20 -4.59
N ASP A 62 -20.53 -2.47 -4.58
CA ASP A 62 -20.27 -3.21 -3.35
C ASP A 62 -19.10 -2.62 -2.53
N SER A 63 -19.24 -2.63 -1.21
CA SER A 63 -18.24 -2.10 -0.28
C SER A 63 -16.91 -2.89 -0.27
N MET A 64 -16.91 -4.11 -0.80
CA MET A 64 -15.69 -4.92 -1.00
C MET A 64 -14.65 -4.18 -1.85
N PHE A 65 -15.08 -3.25 -2.71
CA PHE A 65 -14.23 -2.48 -3.61
C PHE A 65 -13.85 -1.08 -3.10
N ASP A 66 -14.31 -0.67 -1.92
CA ASP A 66 -14.10 0.71 -1.44
C ASP A 66 -12.61 1.06 -1.27
N LEU A 67 -11.81 0.11 -0.75
CA LEU A 67 -10.35 0.31 -0.61
C LEU A 67 -9.66 0.43 -1.98
N ALA A 68 -10.07 -0.38 -2.95
CA ALA A 68 -9.53 -0.31 -4.31
C ALA A 68 -9.88 1.02 -4.99
N LYS A 69 -11.12 1.49 -4.84
CA LYS A 69 -11.57 2.79 -5.38
C LYS A 69 -10.82 3.95 -4.72
N GLN A 70 -10.66 3.92 -3.40
CA GLN A 70 -9.90 4.93 -2.66
C GLN A 70 -8.45 4.98 -3.15
N PHE A 71 -7.81 3.82 -3.30
CA PHE A 71 -6.44 3.73 -3.79
C PHE A 71 -6.31 4.27 -5.22
N ALA A 72 -7.21 3.86 -6.12
CA ALA A 72 -7.19 4.28 -7.53
C ALA A 72 -7.41 5.79 -7.71
N ALA A 73 -8.19 6.43 -6.81
CA ALA A 73 -8.56 7.84 -6.90
C ALA A 73 -7.51 8.81 -6.33
N ALA A 74 -6.57 8.34 -5.52
CA ALA A 74 -5.55 9.18 -4.90
C ALA A 74 -4.55 9.73 -5.93
N ASP A 75 -4.04 10.95 -5.70
CA ASP A 75 -3.02 11.58 -6.55
C ASP A 75 -1.60 11.14 -6.17
N GLU A 76 -1.40 10.75 -4.91
CA GLU A 76 -0.17 10.21 -4.35
C GLU A 76 -0.49 9.09 -3.36
N ILE A 77 0.35 8.06 -3.34
CA ILE A 77 0.28 6.96 -2.37
C ILE A 77 1.51 7.02 -1.47
N VAL A 78 1.30 7.04 -0.16
CA VAL A 78 2.37 6.92 0.85
C VAL A 78 2.14 5.63 1.64
N ILE A 79 3.10 4.73 1.61
CA ILE A 79 3.11 3.50 2.39
C ILE A 79 4.06 3.67 3.56
N GLY A 80 3.54 3.68 4.78
CA GLY A 80 4.33 3.72 6.00
C GLY A 80 4.31 2.37 6.70
N THR A 81 5.46 1.70 6.81
CA THR A 81 5.53 0.34 7.32
C THR A 81 6.86 0.04 8.00
N PRO A 82 6.91 -0.64 9.15
CA PRO A 82 8.16 -1.10 9.72
C PRO A 82 8.78 -2.21 8.84
N TYR A 83 10.10 -2.33 8.91
CA TYR A 83 10.82 -3.42 8.26
C TYR A 83 10.75 -4.69 9.13
N TRP A 84 9.93 -5.64 8.71
CA TRP A 84 9.76 -6.94 9.37
C TRP A 84 10.05 -8.07 8.39
N ASP A 85 10.85 -9.05 8.84
CA ASP A 85 11.12 -10.29 8.10
C ASP A 85 11.57 -10.03 6.64
N LEU A 86 12.51 -9.10 6.47
CA LEU A 86 13.05 -8.64 5.18
C LEU A 86 12.03 -7.90 4.29
N SER A 87 10.83 -7.58 4.82
CA SER A 87 9.72 -6.98 4.09
C SER A 87 8.87 -6.08 5.02
N PHE A 88 7.59 -6.38 5.14
CA PHE A 88 6.58 -5.61 5.89
C PHE A 88 5.57 -6.55 6.59
N PRO A 89 4.79 -6.04 7.60
CA PRO A 89 3.78 -6.82 8.29
C PRO A 89 2.71 -7.41 7.36
N ALA A 90 2.21 -8.61 7.68
CA ALA A 90 1.21 -9.33 6.89
C ALA A 90 -0.06 -8.52 6.61
N VAL A 91 -0.47 -7.63 7.52
CA VAL A 91 -1.66 -6.77 7.35
C VAL A 91 -1.57 -5.89 6.11
N LEU A 92 -0.36 -5.47 5.72
CA LEU A 92 -0.15 -4.68 4.51
C LEU A 92 -0.33 -5.56 3.24
N LYS A 93 0.10 -6.82 3.28
CA LYS A 93 -0.15 -7.76 2.17
C LYS A 93 -1.65 -8.03 2.00
N ILE A 94 -2.37 -8.25 3.11
CA ILE A 94 -3.83 -8.40 3.10
C ILE A 94 -4.50 -7.16 2.47
N TYR A 95 -4.09 -5.96 2.88
CA TYR A 95 -4.60 -4.71 2.30
C TYR A 95 -4.40 -4.66 0.77
N ILE A 96 -3.20 -4.99 0.30
CA ILE A 96 -2.91 -5.00 -1.15
C ILE A 96 -3.76 -6.03 -1.89
N GLU A 97 -4.07 -7.18 -1.28
CA GLU A 97 -4.99 -8.16 -1.87
C GLU A 97 -6.41 -7.59 -2.02
N HIS A 98 -6.89 -6.82 -1.03
CA HIS A 98 -8.19 -6.12 -1.15
C HIS A 98 -8.16 -5.00 -2.20
N VAL A 99 -7.04 -4.31 -2.36
CA VAL A 99 -6.89 -3.23 -3.33
C VAL A 99 -6.74 -3.74 -4.77
N THR A 100 -6.06 -4.89 -4.96
CA THR A 100 -5.74 -5.42 -6.30
C THR A 100 -6.99 -5.97 -6.98
N VAL A 101 -7.75 -5.09 -7.64
CA VAL A 101 -9.02 -5.41 -8.32
C VAL A 101 -8.89 -5.10 -9.82
N ASN A 102 -9.05 -6.16 -10.63
CA ASN A 102 -9.14 -6.02 -12.08
C ASN A 102 -10.40 -5.19 -12.44
N GLY A 103 -10.22 -4.15 -13.24
CA GLY A 103 -11.24 -3.18 -13.62
C GLY A 103 -11.29 -1.93 -12.72
N ILE A 104 -10.48 -1.85 -11.62
CA ILE A 104 -10.42 -0.65 -10.74
C ILE A 104 -9.00 -0.08 -10.69
N VAL A 105 -8.00 -0.86 -10.31
CA VAL A 105 -6.61 -0.39 -10.20
C VAL A 105 -5.74 -0.79 -11.38
N PHE A 106 -6.14 -1.78 -12.13
CA PHE A 106 -5.54 -2.22 -13.39
C PHE A 106 -6.55 -3.02 -14.21
N HIS A 107 -6.25 -3.29 -15.48
CA HIS A 107 -6.91 -4.31 -16.30
C HIS A 107 -5.88 -5.07 -17.13
N TYR A 108 -6.30 -6.17 -17.74
CA TYR A 108 -5.47 -6.88 -18.73
C TYR A 108 -5.82 -6.43 -20.13
N THR A 109 -4.79 -6.17 -20.95
CA THR A 109 -4.95 -5.95 -22.40
C THR A 109 -5.31 -7.25 -23.11
N GLU A 110 -5.64 -7.18 -24.41
CA GLU A 110 -5.89 -8.36 -25.25
C GLU A 110 -4.69 -9.31 -25.30
N GLU A 111 -3.45 -8.77 -25.17
CA GLU A 111 -2.21 -9.55 -25.12
C GLU A 111 -1.90 -10.10 -23.71
N GLY A 112 -2.79 -9.91 -22.73
CA GLY A 112 -2.64 -10.38 -21.36
C GLY A 112 -1.65 -9.59 -20.51
N ARG A 113 -1.30 -8.35 -20.90
CA ARG A 113 -0.43 -7.46 -20.10
C ARG A 113 -1.26 -6.62 -19.14
N PRO A 114 -0.81 -6.42 -17.90
CA PRO A 114 -1.46 -5.48 -17.00
C PRO A 114 -1.26 -4.04 -17.49
N GLU A 115 -2.34 -3.28 -17.54
CA GLU A 115 -2.36 -1.84 -17.77
C GLU A 115 -3.01 -1.16 -16.56
N GLY A 116 -2.27 -0.22 -15.93
CA GLY A 116 -2.69 0.40 -14.70
C GLY A 116 -3.74 1.49 -14.89
N LEU A 117 -4.65 1.58 -13.93
CA LEU A 117 -5.77 2.53 -13.92
C LEU A 117 -5.68 3.55 -12.77
N CYS A 118 -4.66 3.47 -11.91
CA CYS A 118 -4.52 4.39 -10.81
C CYS A 118 -4.15 5.81 -11.28
N LYS A 119 -4.74 6.79 -10.60
CA LYS A 119 -4.51 8.21 -10.87
C LYS A 119 -3.16 8.70 -10.33
N ALA A 120 -2.64 8.04 -9.29
CA ALA A 120 -1.44 8.45 -8.59
C ALA A 120 -0.25 8.61 -9.53
N LYS A 121 0.52 9.69 -9.33
CA LYS A 121 1.75 9.94 -10.07
C LYS A 121 2.98 9.41 -9.35
N ARG A 122 2.86 9.16 -8.04
CA ARG A 122 3.96 8.76 -7.20
C ARG A 122 3.49 7.81 -6.09
N LEU A 123 4.30 6.79 -5.82
CA LEU A 123 4.23 5.95 -4.64
C LEU A 123 5.50 6.14 -3.81
N VAL A 124 5.34 6.51 -2.54
CA VAL A 124 6.44 6.69 -1.59
C VAL A 124 6.37 5.57 -0.56
N TYR A 125 7.43 4.79 -0.44
CA TYR A 125 7.56 3.74 0.56
C TYR A 125 8.49 4.21 1.67
N ILE A 126 7.96 4.33 2.88
CA ILE A 126 8.66 4.82 4.07
C ILE A 126 8.79 3.69 5.09
N THR A 127 10.02 3.40 5.50
CA THR A 127 10.29 2.33 6.47
C THR A 127 11.38 2.70 7.47
N THR A 128 11.38 2.02 8.61
CA THR A 128 12.50 2.08 9.56
C THR A 128 12.88 0.69 10.02
N SER A 129 14.15 0.49 10.34
CA SER A 129 14.69 -0.78 10.83
C SER A 129 15.64 -0.59 12.00
N GLY A 130 15.67 -1.58 12.91
CA GLY A 130 16.62 -1.62 14.01
C GLY A 130 18.06 -1.88 13.55
N GLY A 131 18.21 -2.78 12.58
CA GLY A 131 19.46 -3.11 11.90
C GLY A 131 19.52 -2.56 10.46
N PRO A 132 20.53 -2.97 9.64
CA PRO A 132 20.58 -2.60 8.23
C PRO A 132 19.48 -3.30 7.45
N CYS A 133 18.80 -2.60 6.54
CA CYS A 133 17.78 -3.18 5.65
C CYS A 133 18.09 -2.96 4.16
N SER A 134 19.11 -2.22 3.82
CA SER A 134 19.49 -1.91 2.44
C SER A 134 19.99 -3.10 1.63
N PHE A 135 20.46 -4.17 2.30
CA PHE A 135 20.96 -5.37 1.62
C PHE A 135 19.87 -6.30 1.08
N ALA A 136 18.64 -6.23 1.63
CA ALA A 136 17.51 -7.07 1.24
C ALA A 136 16.20 -6.40 1.68
N ASN A 137 15.67 -5.46 0.89
CA ASN A 137 14.40 -4.82 1.15
C ASN A 137 13.35 -5.25 0.13
N TYR A 138 12.84 -6.47 0.30
CA TYR A 138 11.81 -7.02 -0.58
C TYR A 138 10.46 -6.30 -0.47
N GLY A 139 10.27 -5.51 0.59
CA GLY A 139 9.10 -4.64 0.71
C GLY A 139 9.08 -3.53 -0.34
N PHE A 140 10.19 -2.82 -0.51
CA PHE A 140 10.28 -1.78 -1.54
C PHE A 140 10.22 -2.37 -2.96
N GLU A 141 10.96 -3.45 -3.23
CA GLU A 141 10.91 -4.13 -4.53
C GLU A 141 9.48 -4.61 -4.88
N TYR A 142 8.75 -5.14 -3.89
CA TYR A 142 7.36 -5.51 -4.06
C TYR A 142 6.48 -4.32 -4.48
N PHE A 143 6.64 -3.16 -3.82
CA PHE A 143 5.87 -1.97 -4.16
C PHE A 143 6.30 -1.31 -5.48
N GLN A 144 7.54 -1.48 -5.93
CA GLN A 144 7.92 -1.13 -7.29
C GLN A 144 7.15 -1.96 -8.34
N GLY A 145 7.01 -3.27 -8.10
CA GLY A 145 6.18 -4.15 -8.95
C GLY A 145 4.70 -3.76 -8.93
N ILE A 146 4.13 -3.46 -7.75
CA ILE A 146 2.75 -2.97 -7.61
C ILE A 146 2.55 -1.64 -8.34
N ALA A 147 3.44 -0.68 -8.16
CA ALA A 147 3.37 0.61 -8.83
C ALA A 147 3.38 0.45 -10.35
N HIS A 148 4.26 -0.39 -10.88
CA HIS A 148 4.31 -0.70 -12.31
C HIS A 148 2.99 -1.31 -12.80
N MET A 149 2.45 -2.30 -12.09
CA MET A 149 1.18 -2.96 -12.45
C MET A 149 -0.01 -1.99 -12.39
N PHE A 150 -0.02 -1.04 -11.46
CA PHE A 150 -1.10 -0.08 -11.26
C PHE A 150 -0.94 1.22 -12.08
N GLY A 151 0.14 1.33 -12.87
CA GLY A 151 0.38 2.48 -13.75
C GLY A 151 0.89 3.73 -13.01
N ILE A 152 1.51 3.55 -11.85
CA ILE A 152 2.12 4.65 -11.07
C ILE A 152 3.56 4.82 -11.52
N PRO A 153 3.91 5.95 -12.19
CA PRO A 153 5.19 6.06 -12.90
C PRO A 153 6.41 6.27 -12.00
N GLU A 154 6.22 6.85 -10.81
CA GLU A 154 7.32 7.17 -9.90
C GLU A 154 7.24 6.38 -8.60
N THR A 155 8.36 5.80 -8.15
CA THR A 155 8.51 5.18 -6.83
C THR A 155 9.65 5.82 -6.07
N HIS A 156 9.42 6.19 -4.81
CA HIS A 156 10.43 6.77 -3.93
C HIS A 156 10.59 5.91 -2.67
N PHE A 157 11.83 5.74 -2.25
CA PHE A 157 12.20 5.01 -1.05
C PHE A 157 12.76 5.96 0.00
N ILE A 158 12.19 5.95 1.19
CA ILE A 158 12.68 6.69 2.36
C ILE A 158 12.89 5.69 3.50
N SER A 159 14.11 5.60 4.03
CA SER A 159 14.41 4.73 5.15
C SER A 159 15.25 5.40 6.22
N ALA A 160 15.07 4.94 7.48
CA ALA A 160 16.00 5.17 8.55
C ALA A 160 16.40 3.81 9.14
N GLU A 161 17.69 3.51 9.08
CA GLU A 161 18.28 2.23 9.45
C GLU A 161 19.14 2.35 10.72
N LEU A 162 19.49 1.20 11.30
CA LEU A 162 20.39 1.11 12.45
C LEU A 162 19.88 1.79 13.72
N LEU A 163 18.57 1.97 13.85
CA LEU A 163 17.98 2.74 14.94
C LEU A 163 18.15 2.08 16.32
N ASP A 164 18.40 0.77 16.38
CA ASP A 164 18.71 0.05 17.63
C ASP A 164 20.21 0.06 17.95
N VAL A 165 21.05 0.48 17.01
CA VAL A 165 22.50 0.55 17.17
C VAL A 165 22.95 1.96 17.55
N ILE A 166 22.37 2.99 16.95
CA ILE A 166 22.75 4.41 17.13
C ILE A 166 22.21 4.96 18.48
N GLY A 167 21.17 4.34 19.03
CA GLY A 167 20.51 4.79 20.29
C GLY A 167 21.04 4.16 21.58
N GLN A 168 22.19 3.45 21.54
CA GLN A 168 22.84 2.86 22.73
C GLN A 168 23.95 3.74 23.27
#